data_76445b0db42229fd7a2126eb297a57e3
#
_entry.id   76445b0db42229fd7a2126eb297a57e3
#
_cell.length_a   1.000
_cell.length_b   1.000
_cell.length_c   1.000
_cell.angle_alpha   90.00
_cell.angle_beta   90.00
_cell.angle_gamma   90.00
#
_symmetry.space_group_name_H-M   'P 1'
#
loop_
_entity.id
_entity.type
_entity.pdbx_description
1 polymer ?
#
loop_
_entity_poly.entity_id
_entity_poly.type
_entity_poly.pdbx_seq_one_letter_code
_entity_poly.pdbx_strand_id
1 'polypeptide(L)'
;MIFTTPIMTLYKSFYLLIVFLLGISLNIYAQSIQQIETELKQHLTRIDHFAYLSLKTEASAFDSLLSENIILEEKLIQYIKKNPEMLSYEFSQLKNENFSVATSPDRKFRIFSWDQRTGGSMHFYDNVFAYQINKETFAYSPTLPEGNPGGYYSDIYQLKDEKETFYLGYQHRVLSNRDQFQCIQVFNIEKGTLNEQYKKILTKSGYTATLGFSFNFFSVVDKKERPIRLF
;
A
#
# COMPACT_ATOMS: atom_id res chain seq x y z
N MET A 1 -21.71 -70.50 -19.74
CA MET A 1 -20.46 -69.69 -19.74
C MET A 1 -20.85 -68.24 -19.78
N ILE A 2 -20.78 -67.59 -18.65
CA ILE A 2 -21.27 -66.21 -18.50
C ILE A 2 -20.09 -65.26 -18.71
N PHE A 3 -20.12 -64.47 -19.81
CA PHE A 3 -19.14 -63.41 -20.07
C PHE A 3 -19.60 -62.13 -19.36
N THR A 4 -19.08 -61.90 -18.18
CA THR A 4 -19.21 -60.59 -17.51
C THR A 4 -17.81 -60.12 -17.21
N THR A 5 -17.26 -59.15 -17.96
CA THR A 5 -16.19 -58.28 -17.43
C THR A 5 -15.37 -57.44 -18.45
N PRO A 6 -15.91 -56.65 -19.35
CA PRO A 6 -15.11 -55.51 -19.81
C PRO A 6 -15.63 -54.13 -19.34
N ILE A 7 -16.92 -54.05 -18.96
CA ILE A 7 -17.53 -52.73 -18.67
C ILE A 7 -17.03 -52.14 -17.33
N MET A 8 -16.83 -52.98 -16.31
CA MET A 8 -16.45 -52.53 -14.96
C MET A 8 -14.98 -52.05 -14.89
N THR A 9 -14.09 -52.54 -15.72
CA THR A 9 -12.71 -52.07 -15.85
C THR A 9 -12.64 -50.72 -16.56
N LEU A 10 -13.50 -50.46 -17.53
CA LEU A 10 -13.57 -49.17 -18.25
C LEU A 10 -14.00 -48.03 -17.31
N TYR A 11 -14.99 -48.26 -16.46
CA TYR A 11 -15.45 -47.26 -15.46
C TYR A 11 -14.38 -46.98 -14.42
N LYS A 12 -13.62 -47.97 -13.96
CA LYS A 12 -12.52 -47.73 -13.00
C LYS A 12 -11.40 -46.93 -13.61
N SER A 13 -11.02 -47.18 -14.85
CA SER A 13 -10.00 -46.39 -15.56
C SER A 13 -10.45 -44.97 -15.84
N PHE A 14 -11.73 -44.78 -16.18
CA PHE A 14 -12.30 -43.44 -16.41
C PHE A 14 -12.40 -42.64 -15.12
N TYR A 15 -12.76 -43.28 -14.01
CA TYR A 15 -12.81 -42.65 -12.68
C TYR A 15 -11.41 -42.21 -12.19
N LEU A 16 -10.41 -43.07 -12.39
CA LEU A 16 -9.00 -42.77 -12.10
C LEU A 16 -8.48 -41.60 -12.95
N LEU A 17 -8.86 -41.52 -14.21
CA LEU A 17 -8.48 -40.43 -15.12
C LEU A 17 -9.13 -39.09 -14.66
N ILE A 18 -10.41 -39.10 -14.23
CA ILE A 18 -11.09 -37.92 -13.73
C ILE A 18 -10.45 -37.46 -12.40
N VAL A 19 -10.14 -38.37 -11.47
CA VAL A 19 -9.47 -38.05 -10.22
C VAL A 19 -8.06 -37.51 -10.46
N PHE A 20 -7.33 -38.03 -11.45
CA PHE A 20 -6.02 -37.54 -11.86
C PHE A 20 -6.10 -36.15 -12.50
N LEU A 21 -7.08 -35.90 -13.37
CA LEU A 21 -7.34 -34.58 -13.97
C LEU A 21 -7.80 -33.56 -12.96
N LEU A 22 -8.62 -33.93 -11.97
CA LEU A 22 -9.01 -33.09 -10.85
C LEU A 22 -7.82 -32.80 -9.92
N GLY A 23 -6.90 -33.73 -9.72
CA GLY A 23 -5.67 -33.54 -8.94
C GLY A 23 -4.66 -32.59 -9.61
N ILE A 24 -4.66 -32.51 -10.94
CA ILE A 24 -3.78 -31.59 -11.69
C ILE A 24 -4.33 -30.14 -11.68
N SER A 25 -5.65 -29.97 -11.60
CA SER A 25 -6.28 -28.64 -11.66
C SER A 25 -6.22 -27.83 -10.34
N LEU A 26 -5.68 -28.40 -9.25
CA LEU A 26 -5.61 -27.72 -7.95
C LEU A 26 -4.23 -27.13 -7.59
N ASN A 27 -3.27 -27.17 -8.51
CA ASN A 27 -2.07 -26.35 -8.37
C ASN A 27 -2.36 -24.90 -8.81
N ILE A 28 -3.31 -24.23 -8.15
CA ILE A 28 -3.31 -22.77 -8.10
C ILE A 28 -2.07 -22.43 -7.26
N TYR A 29 -0.95 -22.17 -7.93
CA TYR A 29 0.24 -21.64 -7.27
C TYR A 29 -0.17 -20.30 -6.65
N ALA A 30 -0.45 -20.30 -5.36
CA ALA A 30 -0.51 -19.07 -4.62
C ALA A 30 0.85 -18.39 -4.78
N GLN A 31 0.87 -17.22 -5.39
CA GLN A 31 2.09 -16.45 -5.58
C GLN A 31 2.72 -16.19 -4.22
N SER A 32 4.00 -16.53 -4.05
CA SER A 32 4.68 -16.27 -2.79
C SER A 32 4.81 -14.77 -2.54
N ILE A 33 4.86 -14.35 -1.28
CA ILE A 33 4.99 -12.93 -0.95
C ILE A 33 6.29 -12.32 -1.50
N GLN A 34 7.35 -13.13 -1.66
CA GLN A 34 8.61 -12.72 -2.30
C GLN A 34 8.43 -12.46 -3.81
N GLN A 35 7.61 -13.26 -4.47
CA GLN A 35 7.26 -13.04 -5.89
C GLN A 35 6.42 -11.77 -6.04
N ILE A 36 5.48 -11.53 -5.11
CA ILE A 36 4.70 -10.29 -5.06
C ILE A 36 5.63 -9.09 -4.87
N GLU A 37 6.57 -9.15 -3.93
CA GLU A 37 7.54 -8.08 -3.70
C GLU A 37 8.37 -7.78 -4.96
N THR A 38 8.83 -8.84 -5.64
CA THR A 38 9.58 -8.71 -6.89
C THR A 38 8.75 -8.05 -7.99
N GLU A 39 7.48 -8.41 -8.12
CA GLU A 39 6.57 -7.81 -9.09
C GLU A 39 6.27 -6.34 -8.78
N LEU A 40 6.02 -5.99 -7.50
CA LEU A 40 5.85 -4.60 -7.08
C LEU A 40 7.10 -3.76 -7.40
N LYS A 41 8.31 -4.32 -7.19
CA LYS A 41 9.57 -3.68 -7.58
C LYS A 41 9.66 -3.41 -9.08
N GLN A 42 9.21 -4.35 -9.91
CA GLN A 42 9.18 -4.17 -11.36
C GLN A 42 8.23 -3.03 -11.77
N HIS A 43 7.07 -2.88 -11.10
CA HIS A 43 6.14 -1.77 -11.34
C HIS A 43 6.79 -0.43 -10.97
N LEU A 44 7.43 -0.32 -9.80
CA LEU A 44 8.17 0.89 -9.40
C LEU A 44 9.29 1.25 -10.38
N THR A 45 10.04 0.26 -10.85
CA THR A 45 11.07 0.46 -11.87
C THR A 45 10.49 0.99 -13.19
N ARG A 46 9.31 0.50 -13.61
CA ARG A 46 8.63 1.02 -14.81
C ARG A 46 8.10 2.44 -14.62
N ILE A 47 7.58 2.78 -13.44
CA ILE A 47 7.19 4.15 -13.09
C ILE A 47 8.38 5.09 -13.25
N ASP A 48 9.54 4.77 -12.67
CA ASP A 48 10.75 5.60 -12.80
C ASP A 48 11.22 5.68 -14.26
N HIS A 49 11.14 4.60 -15.02
CA HIS A 49 11.50 4.57 -16.43
C HIS A 49 10.60 5.47 -17.29
N PHE A 50 9.26 5.35 -17.14
CA PHE A 50 8.32 6.19 -17.88
C PHE A 50 8.38 7.66 -17.47
N ALA A 51 8.61 7.94 -16.19
CA ALA A 51 8.86 9.30 -15.72
C ALA A 51 10.10 9.91 -16.39
N TYR A 52 11.19 9.16 -16.51
CA TYR A 52 12.38 9.62 -17.23
C TYR A 52 12.12 9.87 -18.72
N LEU A 53 11.39 9.00 -19.41
CA LEU A 53 11.03 9.16 -20.81
C LEU A 53 10.10 10.35 -21.05
N SER A 54 9.14 10.59 -20.16
CA SER A 54 8.20 11.72 -20.28
C SER A 54 8.89 13.08 -20.21
N LEU A 55 10.03 13.18 -19.51
CA LEU A 55 10.88 14.38 -19.49
C LEU A 55 11.61 14.61 -20.79
N LYS A 56 11.73 13.59 -21.67
CA LYS A 56 12.41 13.64 -22.96
C LYS A 56 11.49 13.84 -24.16
N THR A 57 10.27 14.38 -23.92
CA THR A 57 9.29 14.72 -24.97
C THR A 57 8.56 13.55 -25.65
N GLU A 58 8.54 12.38 -25.06
CA GLU A 58 7.68 11.27 -25.50
C GLU A 58 6.30 11.38 -24.85
N ALA A 59 5.35 12.04 -25.53
CA ALA A 59 3.98 12.25 -24.99
C ALA A 59 3.30 10.93 -24.55
N SER A 60 3.51 9.84 -25.29
CA SER A 60 2.99 8.51 -24.94
C SER A 60 3.59 7.92 -23.65
N ALA A 61 4.77 8.38 -23.22
CA ALA A 61 5.39 7.92 -21.99
C ALA A 61 4.66 8.43 -20.74
N PHE A 62 4.06 9.62 -20.81
CA PHE A 62 3.26 10.16 -19.70
C PHE A 62 1.98 9.34 -19.49
N ASP A 63 1.29 8.95 -20.56
CA ASP A 63 0.11 8.07 -20.48
C ASP A 63 0.51 6.69 -19.90
N SER A 64 1.68 6.17 -20.30
CA SER A 64 2.22 4.92 -19.75
C SER A 64 2.56 5.05 -18.27
N LEU A 65 3.10 6.19 -17.85
CA LEU A 65 3.36 6.50 -16.43
C LEU A 65 2.08 6.49 -15.60
N LEU A 66 1.02 7.15 -16.08
CA LEU A 66 -0.28 7.17 -15.40
C LEU A 66 -0.87 5.75 -15.30
N SER A 67 -0.85 5.01 -16.41
CA SER A 67 -1.35 3.63 -16.45
C SER A 67 -0.60 2.71 -15.49
N GLU A 68 0.72 2.85 -15.39
CA GLU A 68 1.54 2.01 -14.52
C GLU A 68 1.28 2.27 -13.03
N ASN A 69 1.01 3.53 -12.62
CA ASN A 69 0.58 3.87 -11.28
C ASN A 69 -0.77 3.21 -10.92
N ILE A 70 -1.74 3.24 -11.84
CA ILE A 70 -3.04 2.58 -11.64
C ILE A 70 -2.86 1.06 -11.49
N ILE A 71 -2.05 0.44 -12.35
CA ILE A 71 -1.78 -1.00 -12.29
C ILE A 71 -1.12 -1.38 -10.95
N LEU A 72 -0.14 -0.61 -10.49
CA LEU A 72 0.51 -0.84 -9.20
C LEU A 72 -0.50 -0.78 -8.04
N GLU A 73 -1.37 0.25 -8.03
CA GLU A 73 -2.40 0.42 -7.00
C GLU A 73 -3.37 -0.77 -6.97
N GLU A 74 -3.95 -1.13 -8.12
CA GLU A 74 -4.91 -2.23 -8.24
C GLU A 74 -4.32 -3.57 -7.81
N LYS A 75 -3.09 -3.87 -8.25
CA LYS A 75 -2.39 -5.10 -7.89
C LYS A 75 -2.08 -5.14 -6.40
N LEU A 76 -1.57 -4.05 -5.84
CA LEU A 76 -1.26 -3.96 -4.42
C LEU A 76 -2.51 -4.22 -3.56
N ILE A 77 -3.66 -3.59 -3.90
CA ILE A 77 -4.93 -3.83 -3.23
C ILE A 77 -5.36 -5.30 -3.33
N GLN A 78 -5.26 -5.91 -4.52
CA GLN A 78 -5.62 -7.31 -4.73
C GLN A 78 -4.72 -8.26 -3.93
N TYR A 79 -3.40 -8.02 -3.90
CA TYR A 79 -2.44 -8.84 -3.18
C TYR A 79 -2.67 -8.77 -1.67
N ILE A 80 -2.91 -7.58 -1.12
CA ILE A 80 -3.18 -7.39 0.31
C ILE A 80 -4.43 -8.16 0.73
N LYS A 81 -5.51 -8.07 -0.04
CA LYS A 81 -6.77 -8.78 0.24
C LYS A 81 -6.62 -10.30 0.22
N LYS A 82 -5.73 -10.83 -0.63
CA LYS A 82 -5.49 -12.28 -0.77
C LYS A 82 -4.44 -12.83 0.19
N ASN A 83 -3.52 -11.99 0.66
CA ASN A 83 -2.35 -12.38 1.46
C ASN A 83 -2.27 -11.54 2.74
N PRO A 84 -2.96 -11.95 3.83
CA PRO A 84 -2.97 -11.20 5.10
C PRO A 84 -1.57 -10.96 5.69
N GLU A 85 -0.61 -11.81 5.38
CA GLU A 85 0.79 -11.68 5.77
C GLU A 85 1.46 -10.40 5.25
N MET A 86 0.93 -9.78 4.19
CA MET A 86 1.40 -8.48 3.70
C MET A 86 1.28 -7.36 4.75
N LEU A 87 0.45 -7.53 5.78
CA LEU A 87 0.37 -6.59 6.90
C LEU A 87 1.60 -6.63 7.82
N SER A 88 2.42 -7.66 7.75
CA SER A 88 3.59 -7.84 8.62
C SER A 88 4.90 -8.10 7.87
N TYR A 89 4.85 -8.40 6.60
CA TYR A 89 6.03 -8.68 5.78
C TYR A 89 6.90 -7.42 5.61
N GLU A 90 8.23 -7.58 5.60
CA GLU A 90 9.17 -6.46 5.66
C GLU A 90 9.61 -5.90 4.30
N PHE A 91 9.07 -6.23 3.21
CA PHE A 91 9.39 -5.68 1.88
C PHE A 91 10.84 -5.17 1.73
N SER A 92 11.81 -6.02 2.07
CA SER A 92 13.22 -5.65 2.17
C SER A 92 13.84 -5.20 0.84
N GLN A 93 13.34 -5.72 -0.29
CA GLN A 93 13.78 -5.35 -1.63
C GLN A 93 13.24 -3.98 -2.07
N LEU A 94 12.24 -3.44 -1.37
CA LEU A 94 11.63 -2.14 -1.67
C LEU A 94 12.16 -0.99 -0.80
N LYS A 95 13.01 -1.26 0.20
CA LYS A 95 13.52 -0.25 1.15
C LYS A 95 14.27 0.93 0.51
N ASN A 96 14.86 0.73 -0.65
CA ASN A 96 15.62 1.75 -1.38
C ASN A 96 14.90 2.26 -2.63
N GLU A 97 13.69 1.81 -2.83
CA GLU A 97 12.84 2.24 -3.92
C GLU A 97 12.01 3.47 -3.48
N ASN A 98 11.35 4.10 -4.44
CA ASN A 98 10.40 5.18 -4.19
C ASN A 98 9.09 4.64 -3.58
N PHE A 99 9.20 3.92 -2.46
CA PHE A 99 8.12 3.19 -1.82
C PHE A 99 8.29 3.18 -0.31
N SER A 100 7.29 3.63 0.42
CA SER A 100 7.27 3.67 1.88
C SER A 100 6.22 2.71 2.43
N VAL A 101 6.56 2.01 3.51
CA VAL A 101 5.67 1.09 4.19
C VAL A 101 5.65 1.42 5.68
N ALA A 102 4.62 2.12 6.12
CA ALA A 102 4.38 2.42 7.53
C ALA A 102 3.46 1.35 8.15
N THR A 103 3.88 0.78 9.27
CA THR A 103 3.16 -0.34 9.91
C THR A 103 2.91 -0.03 11.38
N SER A 104 1.67 -0.23 11.85
CA SER A 104 1.34 -0.11 13.27
C SER A 104 2.03 -1.19 14.11
N PRO A 105 2.36 -0.91 15.39
CA PRO A 105 3.00 -1.88 16.28
C PRO A 105 2.26 -3.20 16.43
N ASP A 106 0.91 -3.18 16.39
CA ASP A 106 0.06 -4.37 16.46
C ASP A 106 -0.14 -5.09 15.12
N ARG A 107 0.44 -4.54 14.03
CA ARG A 107 0.36 -5.06 12.66
C ARG A 107 -1.07 -5.17 12.10
N LYS A 108 -2.01 -4.42 12.66
CA LYS A 108 -3.41 -4.39 12.20
C LYS A 108 -3.70 -3.27 11.22
N PHE A 109 -2.81 -2.31 11.11
CA PHE A 109 -2.91 -1.18 10.19
C PHE A 109 -1.56 -0.91 9.52
N ARG A 110 -1.59 -0.76 8.20
CA ARG A 110 -0.42 -0.49 7.37
C ARG A 110 -0.79 0.48 6.27
N ILE A 111 0.14 1.37 5.95
CA ILE A 111 0.02 2.29 4.82
C ILE A 111 1.19 2.04 3.89
N PHE A 112 0.89 1.81 2.62
CA PHE A 112 1.84 1.78 1.53
C PHE A 112 1.74 3.10 0.78
N SER A 113 2.87 3.74 0.50
CA SER A 113 2.93 5.04 -0.17
C SER A 113 4.01 5.04 -1.23
N TRP A 114 3.75 5.65 -2.39
CA TRP A 114 4.78 5.87 -3.41
C TRP A 114 4.56 7.21 -4.12
N ASP A 115 5.64 7.78 -4.64
CA ASP A 115 5.59 8.96 -5.49
C ASP A 115 5.19 8.54 -6.90
N GLN A 116 4.11 9.09 -7.44
CA GLN A 116 3.61 8.81 -8.78
C GLN A 116 4.59 9.22 -9.90
N ARG A 117 5.57 10.05 -9.58
CA ARG A 117 6.50 10.66 -10.54
C ARG A 117 5.82 11.54 -11.61
N THR A 118 4.59 11.96 -11.38
CA THR A 118 3.81 12.80 -12.31
C THR A 118 4.02 14.28 -12.08
N GLY A 119 4.65 14.67 -10.96
CA GLY A 119 4.96 16.05 -10.62
C GLY A 119 6.35 16.49 -11.04
N GLY A 120 6.60 17.79 -10.92
CA GLY A 120 7.94 18.39 -11.06
C GLY A 120 8.58 18.62 -9.68
N SER A 121 8.64 19.88 -9.23
CA SER A 121 9.13 20.22 -7.89
C SER A 121 8.13 19.87 -6.78
N MET A 122 6.85 19.80 -7.09
CA MET A 122 5.82 19.22 -6.24
C MET A 122 5.71 17.73 -6.55
N HIS A 123 5.66 16.89 -5.52
CA HIS A 123 5.50 15.45 -5.67
C HIS A 123 4.07 15.05 -5.37
N PHE A 124 3.54 14.13 -6.16
CA PHE A 124 2.21 13.54 -5.99
C PHE A 124 2.37 12.11 -5.49
N TYR A 125 1.63 11.77 -4.43
CA TYR A 125 1.75 10.46 -3.79
C TYR A 125 0.44 9.71 -3.83
N ASP A 126 0.51 8.44 -4.20
CA ASP A 126 -0.57 7.48 -3.98
C ASP A 126 -0.36 6.73 -2.67
N ASN A 127 -1.47 6.27 -2.10
CA ASN A 127 -1.48 5.50 -0.88
C ASN A 127 -2.45 4.33 -0.98
N VAL A 128 -2.09 3.19 -0.42
CA VAL A 128 -2.99 2.09 -0.14
C VAL A 128 -3.03 1.86 1.36
N PHE A 129 -4.22 1.99 1.93
CA PHE A 129 -4.48 1.71 3.33
C PHE A 129 -4.92 0.26 3.49
N ALA A 130 -4.22 -0.50 4.33
CA ALA A 130 -4.47 -1.90 4.60
C ALA A 130 -4.73 -2.10 6.09
N TYR A 131 -5.81 -2.78 6.45
CA TYR A 131 -6.16 -3.03 7.85
C TYR A 131 -6.84 -4.38 8.04
N GLN A 132 -6.83 -4.87 9.27
CA GLN A 132 -7.37 -6.16 9.63
C GLN A 132 -8.47 -6.04 10.68
N ILE A 133 -9.59 -6.72 10.45
CA ILE A 133 -10.71 -6.87 11.38
C ILE A 133 -11.09 -8.35 11.42
N ASN A 134 -11.16 -8.93 12.62
CA ASN A 134 -11.58 -10.33 12.82
C ASN A 134 -10.84 -11.32 11.89
N LYS A 135 -9.54 -11.10 11.65
CA LYS A 135 -8.69 -11.88 10.74
C LYS A 135 -8.96 -11.67 9.23
N GLU A 136 -9.93 -10.88 8.87
CA GLU A 136 -10.16 -10.47 7.49
C GLU A 136 -9.35 -9.21 7.17
N THR A 137 -8.73 -9.18 5.99
CA THR A 137 -7.86 -8.08 5.55
C THR A 137 -8.57 -7.24 4.51
N PHE A 138 -8.60 -5.95 4.74
CA PHE A 138 -9.18 -4.94 3.87
C PHE A 138 -8.06 -4.05 3.31
N ALA A 139 -8.24 -3.60 2.06
CA ALA A 139 -7.34 -2.63 1.45
C ALA A 139 -8.10 -1.75 0.46
N TYR A 140 -7.75 -0.48 0.42
CA TYR A 140 -8.29 0.50 -0.54
C TYR A 140 -7.34 1.69 -0.69
N SER A 141 -7.50 2.44 -1.78
CA SER A 141 -6.85 3.73 -1.99
C SER A 141 -7.78 4.85 -1.54
N PRO A 142 -7.31 5.79 -0.66
CA PRO A 142 -8.13 6.90 -0.23
C PRO A 142 -8.34 7.91 -1.36
N THR A 143 -9.56 8.44 -1.48
CA THR A 143 -9.82 9.54 -2.41
C THR A 143 -9.28 10.85 -1.86
N LEU A 144 -8.35 11.46 -2.57
CA LEU A 144 -7.83 12.78 -2.21
C LEU A 144 -8.72 13.89 -2.77
N PRO A 145 -8.93 14.98 -2.00
CA PRO A 145 -9.57 16.19 -2.54
C PRO A 145 -8.78 16.74 -3.73
N GLU A 146 -9.48 17.41 -4.66
CA GLU A 146 -8.87 18.06 -5.81
C GLU A 146 -7.74 19.03 -5.37
N GLY A 147 -6.60 18.95 -6.03
CA GLY A 147 -5.42 19.75 -5.72
C GLY A 147 -4.61 19.30 -4.50
N ASN A 148 -5.02 18.25 -3.81
CA ASN A 148 -4.23 17.66 -2.73
C ASN A 148 -3.19 16.70 -3.33
N PRO A 149 -1.87 16.98 -3.19
CA PRO A 149 -0.83 16.13 -3.77
C PRO A 149 -0.65 14.79 -3.04
N GLY A 150 -1.39 14.55 -1.95
CA GLY A 150 -1.13 13.40 -1.10
C GLY A 150 0.15 13.60 -0.26
N GLY A 151 0.68 12.51 0.23
CA GLY A 151 1.94 12.46 0.95
C GLY A 151 2.30 11.03 1.31
N TYR A 152 3.57 10.75 1.59
CA TYR A 152 3.97 9.43 2.06
C TYR A 152 3.94 9.35 3.58
N TYR A 153 3.61 8.18 4.09
CA TYR A 153 3.65 7.91 5.53
C TYR A 153 4.94 7.17 5.88
N SER A 154 5.69 7.73 6.85
CA SER A 154 6.93 7.10 7.32
C SER A 154 6.70 6.16 8.51
N ASP A 155 5.73 6.46 9.35
CA ASP A 155 5.48 5.76 10.61
C ASP A 155 4.00 5.72 10.97
N ILE A 156 3.62 4.70 11.72
CA ILE A 156 2.33 4.61 12.40
C ILE A 156 2.58 4.29 13.87
N TYR A 157 2.10 5.16 14.74
CA TYR A 157 2.09 4.95 16.19
C TYR A 157 0.73 4.43 16.62
N GLN A 158 0.72 3.50 17.55
CA GLN A 158 -0.49 3.00 18.17
C GLN A 158 -0.67 3.64 19.54
N LEU A 159 -1.83 4.20 19.78
CA LEU A 159 -2.23 4.73 21.08
C LEU A 159 -3.50 4.00 21.55
N LYS A 160 -3.63 3.92 22.85
CA LYS A 160 -4.79 3.30 23.49
C LYS A 160 -5.22 4.17 24.65
N ASP A 161 -6.51 4.48 24.70
CA ASP A 161 -7.16 5.00 25.90
C ASP A 161 -8.03 3.92 26.57
N GLU A 162 -8.81 4.31 27.57
CA GLU A 162 -9.66 3.37 28.33
C GLU A 162 -10.73 2.68 27.47
N LYS A 163 -11.10 3.25 26.33
CA LYS A 163 -12.25 2.83 25.52
C LYS A 163 -11.85 2.18 24.20
N GLU A 164 -10.72 2.61 23.61
CA GLU A 164 -10.41 2.27 22.23
C GLU A 164 -8.92 2.32 21.91
N THR A 165 -8.57 1.71 20.78
CA THR A 165 -7.25 1.83 20.15
C THR A 165 -7.37 2.72 18.92
N PHE A 166 -6.44 3.66 18.75
CA PHE A 166 -6.34 4.50 17.57
C PHE A 166 -4.88 4.64 17.11
N TYR A 167 -4.69 5.12 15.90
CA TYR A 167 -3.38 5.17 15.26
C TYR A 167 -3.05 6.59 14.85
N LEU A 168 -1.77 6.97 14.98
CA LEU A 168 -1.24 8.23 14.47
C LEU A 168 -0.32 7.92 13.29
N GLY A 169 -0.72 8.28 12.08
CA GLY A 169 0.13 8.23 10.90
C GLY A 169 0.95 9.52 10.78
N TYR A 170 2.27 9.38 10.63
CA TYR A 170 3.16 10.51 10.39
C TYR A 170 3.39 10.67 8.89
N GLN A 171 2.85 11.75 8.33
CA GLN A 171 2.84 12.01 6.88
C GLN A 171 3.78 13.15 6.52
N HIS A 172 4.44 12.99 5.37
CA HIS A 172 5.31 14.00 4.75
C HIS A 172 4.79 14.35 3.35
N ARG A 173 4.84 15.63 2.99
CA ARG A 173 4.50 16.12 1.65
C ARG A 173 5.61 17.01 1.11
N VAL A 174 5.97 16.84 -0.13
CA VAL A 174 6.90 17.69 -0.86
C VAL A 174 6.09 18.63 -1.74
N LEU A 175 5.92 19.88 -1.30
CA LEU A 175 5.12 20.86 -2.01
C LEU A 175 5.93 21.62 -3.07
N SER A 176 7.24 21.73 -2.86
CA SER A 176 8.21 22.26 -3.82
C SER A 176 9.62 21.85 -3.41
N ASN A 177 10.63 22.23 -4.19
CA ASN A 177 12.04 22.04 -3.80
C ASN A 177 12.38 22.71 -2.45
N ARG A 178 11.61 23.72 -2.06
CA ARG A 178 11.80 24.50 -0.84
C ARG A 178 10.78 24.19 0.24
N ASP A 179 9.51 24.08 -0.14
CA ASP A 179 8.40 24.05 0.80
C ASP A 179 7.98 22.60 1.03
N GLN A 180 7.99 22.20 2.29
CA GLN A 180 7.58 20.90 2.75
C GLN A 180 6.51 21.00 3.83
N PHE A 181 5.72 19.94 3.97
CA PHE A 181 4.69 19.85 4.99
C PHE A 181 4.82 18.51 5.72
N GLN A 182 4.67 18.56 7.03
CA GLN A 182 4.59 17.38 7.88
C GLN A 182 3.32 17.42 8.70
N CYS A 183 2.69 16.27 8.90
CA CYS A 183 1.52 16.18 9.77
C CYS A 183 1.41 14.82 10.45
N ILE A 184 0.66 14.85 11.55
CA ILE A 184 0.09 13.67 12.18
C ILE A 184 -1.38 13.59 11.75
N GLN A 185 -1.80 12.43 11.29
CA GLN A 185 -3.21 12.12 11.01
C GLN A 185 -3.67 10.99 11.91
N VAL A 186 -4.85 11.14 12.48
CA VAL A 186 -5.43 10.15 13.40
C VAL A 186 -6.40 9.23 12.66
N PHE A 187 -6.23 7.94 12.88
CA PHE A 187 -7.07 6.88 12.34
C PHE A 187 -7.67 6.04 13.46
N ASN A 188 -8.84 5.49 13.20
CA ASN A 188 -9.47 4.50 14.07
C ASN A 188 -10.10 3.39 13.22
N ILE A 189 -10.03 2.15 13.69
CA ILE A 189 -10.75 1.03 13.09
C ILE A 189 -11.98 0.77 13.93
N GLU A 190 -13.14 1.19 13.45
CA GLU A 190 -14.42 1.09 14.15
C GLU A 190 -15.52 0.52 13.26
N LYS A 191 -16.38 -0.33 13.82
CA LYS A 191 -17.57 -0.89 13.15
C LYS A 191 -17.29 -1.51 11.78
N GLY A 192 -16.12 -2.10 11.60
CA GLY A 192 -15.75 -2.78 10.36
C GLY A 192 -15.11 -1.88 9.29
N THR A 193 -14.81 -0.62 9.60
CA THR A 193 -14.22 0.33 8.67
C THR A 193 -13.03 1.10 9.29
N LEU A 194 -12.11 1.55 8.44
CA LEU A 194 -11.09 2.50 8.82
C LEU A 194 -11.66 3.91 8.72
N ASN A 195 -11.66 4.65 9.84
CA ASN A 195 -11.99 6.06 9.89
C ASN A 195 -10.72 6.89 9.76
N GLU A 196 -10.56 7.58 8.63
CA GLU A 196 -9.40 8.43 8.30
C GLU A 196 -9.49 9.84 8.92
N GLN A 197 -10.66 10.20 9.41
CA GLN A 197 -10.95 11.55 9.97
C GLN A 197 -11.34 11.45 11.44
N TYR A 198 -10.63 10.59 12.19
CA TYR A 198 -10.92 10.39 13.59
C TYR A 198 -10.41 11.56 14.44
N LYS A 199 -11.34 12.44 14.88
CA LYS A 199 -11.04 13.68 15.60
C LYS A 199 -10.66 13.38 17.05
N LYS A 200 -9.35 13.29 17.34
CA LYS A 200 -8.82 12.98 18.68
C LYS A 200 -7.80 14.00 19.20
N ILE A 201 -7.28 14.85 18.33
CA ILE A 201 -6.30 15.88 18.72
C ILE A 201 -7.05 17.12 19.20
N LEU A 202 -6.88 17.49 20.47
CA LEU A 202 -7.46 18.70 21.04
C LEU A 202 -6.58 19.91 20.73
N THR A 203 -7.14 20.90 20.06
CA THR A 203 -6.53 22.19 19.76
C THR A 203 -7.31 23.33 20.41
N LYS A 204 -6.81 24.56 20.31
CA LYS A 204 -7.54 25.74 20.80
C LYS A 204 -8.90 25.95 20.09
N SER A 205 -9.03 25.48 18.84
CA SER A 205 -10.24 25.59 18.02
C SER A 205 -11.16 24.39 18.12
N GLY A 206 -10.82 23.34 18.89
CA GLY A 206 -11.58 22.11 19.04
C GLY A 206 -10.82 20.86 18.61
N TYR A 207 -11.57 19.74 18.51
CA TYR A 207 -10.98 18.47 18.10
C TYR A 207 -10.76 18.40 16.59
N THR A 208 -9.57 17.95 16.19
CA THR A 208 -9.19 17.69 14.79
C THR A 208 -8.65 16.26 14.61
N ALA A 209 -8.71 15.77 13.37
CA ALA A 209 -8.08 14.51 12.99
C ALA A 209 -6.64 14.70 12.49
N THR A 210 -6.26 15.92 12.11
CA THR A 210 -4.95 16.19 11.53
C THR A 210 -4.34 17.43 12.18
N LEU A 211 -3.05 17.35 12.49
CA LEU A 211 -2.24 18.48 12.95
C LEU A 211 -0.94 18.50 12.17
N GLY A 212 -0.61 19.63 11.55
CA GLY A 212 0.60 19.72 10.73
C GLY A 212 1.08 21.14 10.54
N PHE A 213 2.23 21.28 9.91
CA PHE A 213 2.86 22.57 9.61
C PHE A 213 3.71 22.49 8.35
N SER A 214 3.84 23.62 7.68
CA SER A 214 4.77 23.80 6.56
C SER A 214 6.09 24.37 7.04
N PHE A 215 7.17 23.99 6.38
CA PHE A 215 8.50 24.54 6.67
C PHE A 215 9.34 24.65 5.41
N ASN A 216 10.33 25.55 5.44
CA ASN A 216 11.31 25.68 4.39
C ASN A 216 12.43 24.67 4.61
N PHE A 217 12.64 23.76 3.65
CA PHE A 217 13.65 22.70 3.72
C PHE A 217 15.05 23.28 3.97
N PHE A 218 15.43 24.36 3.26
CA PHE A 218 16.75 24.98 3.41
C PHE A 218 16.97 25.66 4.76
N SER A 219 15.89 25.98 5.49
CA SER A 219 16.01 26.52 6.85
C SER A 219 16.49 25.50 7.88
N VAL A 220 16.42 24.21 7.56
CA VAL A 220 16.72 23.11 8.48
C VAL A 220 17.82 22.17 7.97
N VAL A 221 18.15 22.18 6.67
CA VAL A 221 19.07 21.21 6.04
C VAL A 221 20.48 21.28 6.59
N ASP A 222 20.98 22.50 6.93
CA ASP A 222 22.35 22.72 7.37
C ASP A 222 22.50 22.74 8.91
N LYS A 223 21.45 22.45 9.66
CA LYS A 223 21.54 22.39 11.12
C LYS A 223 22.24 21.11 11.57
N LYS A 224 23.25 21.23 12.46
CA LYS A 224 24.02 20.10 13.03
C LYS A 224 23.11 19.09 13.73
N GLU A 225 22.07 19.58 14.42
CA GLU A 225 21.03 18.79 15.06
C GLU A 225 19.74 18.93 14.25
N ARG A 226 19.65 18.20 13.19
CA ARG A 226 18.47 18.17 12.34
C ARG A 226 17.44 17.24 12.95
N PRO A 227 16.32 17.71 13.46
CA PRO A 227 15.28 16.80 13.91
C PRO A 227 14.77 16.03 12.67
N ILE A 228 14.92 14.72 12.70
CA ILE A 228 14.35 13.82 11.69
C ILE A 228 12.81 13.93 11.74
N ARG A 229 12.29 14.25 12.93
CA ARG A 229 10.87 14.49 13.21
C ARG A 229 10.74 15.81 13.96
N LEU A 230 9.79 16.62 13.55
CA LEU A 230 9.52 17.93 14.14
C LEU A 230 8.36 17.90 15.15
N PHE A 231 7.89 16.68 15.50
CA PHE A 231 6.93 16.39 16.56
C PHE A 231 7.54 15.47 17.60
#